data_2cfff454892919241e16c8372906c0b8
#
_entry.id   2cfff454892919241e16c8372906c0b8
#
_cell.length_a   1.000
_cell.length_b   1.000
_cell.length_c   1.000
_cell.angle_alpha   90.00
_cell.angle_beta   90.00
_cell.angle_gamma   90.00
#
_symmetry.space_group_name_H-M   'P 1'
#
loop_
_entity.id
_entity.type
_entity.pdbx_description
1 polymer ?
#
loop_
_entity_poly.entity_id
_entity_poly.type
_entity_poly.pdbx_seq_one_letter_code
_entity_poly.pdbx_strand_id
1 'polypeptide(L)'
;MKKNVIIIGAAGRDFHNFNTYFRGNKDYNVVAFTAEQIPGIDDRLYPKELAGKDLYPNGIRIYPESKLPELIKKFKVDECVFAYSDKPYSYVMGISAIVNAAGANFVLMGPKDTMVKSKKPVIAVGATRTGCGKSQTSRRIIEYLVGMGLKVVAVRHPMPYDPDLNKQTIQRFAEVADLKKQNCTIEEMEEYEPHVVTKRNVIYAGVDYEAILKGGMTKDPQTGK
;
A
#
# COMPACT_ATOMS: atom_id res chain seq x y z
N MET A 1 14.20 -3.33 24.57
CA MET A 1 13.12 -2.32 24.70
C MET A 1 12.49 -2.17 23.33
N LYS A 2 11.15 -2.14 23.20
CA LYS A 2 10.44 -2.04 21.93
C LYS A 2 10.60 -0.63 21.35
N LYS A 3 10.97 -0.49 20.09
CA LYS A 3 11.12 0.82 19.44
C LYS A 3 9.76 1.36 18.99
N ASN A 4 9.44 2.59 19.37
CA ASN A 4 8.25 3.28 18.86
C ASN A 4 8.54 3.91 17.50
N VAL A 5 7.66 3.65 16.54
CA VAL A 5 7.85 4.05 15.14
C VAL A 5 6.64 4.84 14.65
N ILE A 6 6.90 5.94 13.92
CA ILE A 6 5.92 6.58 13.03
C ILE A 6 6.29 6.26 11.59
N ILE A 7 5.30 5.87 10.78
CA ILE A 7 5.49 5.71 9.34
C ILE A 7 4.90 6.95 8.65
N ILE A 8 5.76 7.68 7.94
CA ILE A 8 5.39 8.91 7.24
C ILE A 8 4.92 8.57 5.84
N GLY A 9 3.66 8.77 5.61
CA GLY A 9 2.89 8.41 4.45
C GLY A 9 1.69 7.56 4.86
N ALA A 10 0.60 7.59 4.11
CA ALA A 10 -0.58 6.74 4.32
C ALA A 10 -1.33 6.53 3.00
N ALA A 11 -0.60 6.17 1.94
CA ALA A 11 -1.14 6.10 0.59
C ALA A 11 -0.72 4.87 -0.21
N GLY A 12 0.20 4.04 0.31
CA GLY A 12 0.64 2.88 -0.47
C GLY A 12 1.87 2.19 0.09
N ARG A 13 3.06 2.70 -0.19
CA ARG A 13 4.32 2.08 0.25
C ARG A 13 4.47 1.99 1.77
N ASP A 14 3.91 2.91 2.48
CA ASP A 14 3.81 2.96 3.93
C ASP A 14 3.06 1.75 4.51
N PHE A 15 1.87 1.46 3.98
CA PHE A 15 1.11 0.27 4.36
C PHE A 15 1.85 -1.02 3.95
N HIS A 16 2.51 -1.01 2.81
CA HIS A 16 3.34 -2.13 2.38
C HIS A 16 4.52 -2.36 3.34
N ASN A 17 5.26 -1.31 3.72
CA ASN A 17 6.35 -1.40 4.68
C ASN A 17 5.85 -1.91 6.03
N PHE A 18 4.69 -1.41 6.48
CA PHE A 18 4.07 -1.91 7.71
C PHE A 18 3.75 -3.41 7.60
N ASN A 19 3.03 -3.82 6.57
CA ASN A 19 2.57 -5.19 6.39
C ASN A 19 3.71 -6.20 6.29
N THR A 20 4.81 -5.83 5.64
CA THR A 20 5.93 -6.73 5.37
C THR A 20 7.00 -6.75 6.46
N TYR A 21 7.22 -5.63 7.15
CA TYR A 21 8.32 -5.49 8.10
C TYR A 21 7.86 -5.31 9.55
N PHE A 22 6.83 -4.51 9.81
CA PHE A 22 6.45 -4.11 11.17
C PHE A 22 5.31 -4.94 11.76
N ARG A 23 4.33 -5.37 10.96
CA ARG A 23 3.06 -5.96 11.41
C ARG A 23 3.22 -7.09 12.44
N GLY A 24 4.13 -8.01 12.21
CA GLY A 24 4.39 -9.16 13.10
C GLY A 24 5.66 -9.00 13.95
N ASN A 25 6.34 -7.89 13.87
CA ASN A 25 7.65 -7.69 14.49
C ASN A 25 7.50 -7.18 15.92
N LYS A 26 7.87 -8.01 16.88
CA LYS A 26 7.73 -7.71 18.32
C LYS A 26 8.73 -6.67 18.83
N ASP A 27 9.78 -6.37 18.06
CA ASP A 27 10.81 -5.38 18.43
C ASP A 27 10.37 -3.94 18.15
N TYR A 28 9.28 -3.78 17.37
CA TYR A 28 8.74 -2.49 16.99
C TYR A 28 7.29 -2.30 17.46
N ASN A 29 6.92 -1.05 17.63
CA ASN A 29 5.57 -0.61 17.94
C ASN A 29 5.25 0.59 17.04
N VAL A 30 4.49 0.38 15.96
CA VAL A 30 4.05 1.47 15.11
C VAL A 30 2.91 2.21 15.79
N VAL A 31 3.19 3.41 16.26
CA VAL A 31 2.26 4.21 17.07
C VAL A 31 1.34 5.09 16.22
N ALA A 32 1.74 5.42 14.99
CA ALA A 32 0.97 6.24 14.07
C ALA A 32 1.45 6.09 12.62
N PHE A 33 0.55 6.39 11.69
CA PHE A 33 0.87 6.85 10.35
C PHE A 33 0.66 8.35 10.26
N THR A 34 1.33 9.02 9.30
CA THR A 34 1.00 10.39 8.93
C THR A 34 0.67 10.49 7.45
N ALA A 35 -0.17 11.44 7.07
CA ALA A 35 -0.55 11.69 5.69
C ALA A 35 -0.58 13.19 5.38
N GLU A 36 -0.22 13.54 4.15
CA GLU A 36 -0.28 14.91 3.63
C GLU A 36 -1.15 15.00 2.38
N GLN A 37 -1.10 13.98 1.52
CA GLN A 37 -1.57 14.07 0.13
C GLN A 37 -3.03 13.71 -0.09
N ILE A 38 -3.72 13.11 0.89
CA ILE A 38 -5.08 12.62 0.70
C ILE A 38 -6.03 13.42 1.56
N PRO A 39 -6.91 14.22 0.97
CA PRO A 39 -7.92 14.96 1.72
C PRO A 39 -8.78 14.02 2.57
N GLY A 40 -8.98 14.36 3.86
CA GLY A 40 -9.83 13.60 4.79
C GLY A 40 -9.29 12.20 5.17
N ILE A 41 -7.97 11.95 5.00
CA ILE A 41 -7.34 10.72 5.50
C ILE A 41 -6.96 10.84 6.98
N ASP A 42 -6.72 12.06 7.43
CA ASP A 42 -6.59 12.40 8.84
C ASP A 42 -7.90 12.03 9.55
N ASP A 43 -7.78 11.43 10.73
CA ASP A 43 -8.84 10.76 11.49
C ASP A 43 -9.24 9.35 11.02
N ARG A 44 -8.66 8.85 9.93
CA ARG A 44 -8.82 7.44 9.56
C ARG A 44 -7.96 6.54 10.44
N LEU A 45 -8.37 5.28 10.47
CA LEU A 45 -7.70 4.23 11.21
C LEU A 45 -7.20 3.16 10.23
N TYR A 46 -5.94 2.76 10.33
CA TYR A 46 -5.51 1.50 9.75
C TYR A 46 -6.10 0.38 10.61
N PRO A 47 -7.02 -0.44 10.05
CA PRO A 47 -7.90 -1.28 10.88
C PRO A 47 -7.11 -2.39 11.58
N LYS A 48 -7.59 -2.77 12.75
CA LYS A 48 -6.98 -3.85 13.56
C LYS A 48 -6.92 -5.20 12.85
N GLU A 49 -7.87 -5.45 11.95
CA GLU A 49 -7.94 -6.67 11.14
C GLU A 49 -6.71 -6.78 10.22
N LEU A 50 -6.27 -5.67 9.67
CA LEU A 50 -5.07 -5.57 8.83
C LEU A 50 -3.80 -5.40 9.65
N ALA A 51 -3.87 -4.65 10.74
CA ALA A 51 -2.73 -4.35 11.60
C ALA A 51 -2.25 -5.58 12.41
N GLY A 52 -3.14 -6.53 12.67
CA GLY A 52 -2.89 -7.67 13.53
C GLY A 52 -3.38 -7.42 14.96
N LYS A 53 -4.48 -8.07 15.32
CA LYS A 53 -5.21 -7.85 16.58
C LYS A 53 -4.37 -8.05 17.83
N ASP A 54 -3.38 -8.94 17.79
CA ASP A 54 -2.52 -9.27 18.93
C ASP A 54 -1.59 -8.11 19.33
N LEU A 55 -1.01 -7.43 18.33
CA LEU A 55 -0.09 -6.30 18.56
C LEU A 55 -0.76 -4.95 18.48
N TYR A 56 -1.84 -4.84 17.70
CA TYR A 56 -2.55 -3.60 17.41
C TYR A 56 -4.07 -3.77 17.58
N PRO A 57 -4.56 -4.06 18.80
CA PRO A 57 -5.98 -4.39 19.05
C PRO A 57 -6.94 -3.25 18.72
N ASN A 58 -6.45 -2.01 18.70
CA ASN A 58 -7.23 -0.81 18.36
C ASN A 58 -6.94 -0.28 16.95
N GLY A 59 -6.16 -1.01 16.13
CA GLY A 59 -5.63 -0.49 14.86
C GLY A 59 -4.57 0.59 15.08
N ILE A 60 -4.21 1.30 14.00
CA ILE A 60 -3.19 2.37 14.03
C ILE A 60 -3.77 3.64 13.43
N ARG A 61 -3.76 4.73 14.19
CA ARG A 61 -4.33 6.00 13.75
C ARG A 61 -3.45 6.70 12.71
N ILE A 62 -4.09 7.33 11.74
CA ILE A 62 -3.48 8.19 10.73
C ILE A 62 -3.68 9.65 11.17
N TYR A 63 -2.61 10.43 11.18
CA TYR A 63 -2.61 11.84 11.58
C TYR A 63 -2.16 12.73 10.43
N PRO A 64 -2.54 14.03 10.44
CA PRO A 64 -1.93 15.02 9.55
C PRO A 64 -0.40 15.08 9.77
N GLU A 65 0.37 15.15 8.69
CA GLU A 65 1.83 15.22 8.77
C GLU A 65 2.34 16.46 9.53
N SER A 66 1.57 17.56 9.49
CA SER A 66 1.87 18.78 10.25
C SER A 66 1.99 18.58 11.76
N LYS A 67 1.40 17.49 12.30
CA LYS A 67 1.49 17.12 13.72
C LYS A 67 2.72 16.28 14.06
N LEU A 68 3.58 15.97 13.09
CA LEU A 68 4.72 15.07 13.28
C LEU A 68 5.61 15.41 14.48
N PRO A 69 6.04 16.67 14.72
CA PRO A 69 6.86 17.02 15.89
C PRO A 69 6.18 16.76 17.24
N GLU A 70 4.86 17.01 17.31
CA GLU A 70 4.07 16.77 18.51
C GLU A 70 3.91 15.27 18.78
N LEU A 71 3.66 14.49 17.72
CA LEU A 71 3.49 13.04 17.81
C LEU A 71 4.79 12.35 18.25
N ILE A 72 5.94 12.80 17.74
CA ILE A 72 7.26 12.29 18.14
C ILE A 72 7.44 12.43 19.66
N LYS A 73 7.18 13.60 20.20
CA LYS A 73 7.29 13.87 21.65
C LYS A 73 6.25 13.09 22.44
N LYS A 74 4.97 13.11 22.01
CA LYS A 74 3.85 12.47 22.69
C LYS A 74 4.05 10.97 22.83
N PHE A 75 4.49 10.30 21.77
CA PHE A 75 4.64 8.84 21.75
C PHE A 75 6.07 8.37 22.03
N LYS A 76 6.99 9.30 22.36
CA LYS A 76 8.42 8.99 22.58
C LYS A 76 8.97 8.15 21.45
N VAL A 77 8.87 8.67 20.24
CA VAL A 77 9.21 7.97 19.00
C VAL A 77 10.71 7.84 18.84
N ASP A 78 11.18 6.64 18.57
CA ASP A 78 12.60 6.34 18.32
C ASP A 78 12.96 6.55 16.84
N GLU A 79 12.05 6.15 15.94
CA GLU A 79 12.30 6.16 14.49
C GLU A 79 11.09 6.66 13.71
N CYS A 80 11.32 7.52 12.74
CA CYS A 80 10.34 7.92 11.73
C CYS A 80 10.74 7.34 10.38
N VAL A 81 9.92 6.45 9.83
CA VAL A 81 10.15 5.78 8.56
C VAL A 81 9.44 6.52 7.45
N PHE A 82 10.21 7.09 6.53
CA PHE A 82 9.65 7.83 5.39
C PHE A 82 9.34 6.87 4.23
N ALA A 83 8.11 6.91 3.74
CA ALA A 83 7.60 5.94 2.78
C ALA A 83 7.09 6.54 1.44
N TYR A 84 7.12 7.85 1.27
CA TYR A 84 6.81 8.48 -0.01
C TYR A 84 7.87 8.19 -1.07
N SER A 85 7.44 7.97 -2.31
CA SER A 85 8.34 7.70 -3.44
C SER A 85 8.36 8.82 -4.49
N ASP A 86 7.47 9.79 -4.42
CA ASP A 86 7.27 10.86 -5.41
C ASP A 86 7.38 12.25 -4.78
N LYS A 87 8.47 12.47 -4.07
CA LYS A 87 8.78 13.75 -3.41
C LYS A 87 10.17 14.25 -3.80
N PRO A 88 10.36 15.56 -3.99
CA PRO A 88 11.67 16.11 -4.27
C PRO A 88 12.61 15.94 -3.06
N TYR A 89 13.92 15.87 -3.33
CA TYR A 89 14.94 15.69 -2.28
C TYR A 89 14.89 16.77 -1.20
N SER A 90 14.58 18.01 -1.57
CA SER A 90 14.42 19.12 -0.62
C SER A 90 13.32 18.86 0.42
N TYR A 91 12.21 18.28 -0.03
CA TYR A 91 11.12 17.87 0.88
C TYR A 91 11.58 16.78 1.83
N VAL A 92 12.21 15.71 1.30
CA VAL A 92 12.71 14.58 2.11
C VAL A 92 13.69 15.07 3.18
N MET A 93 14.63 15.93 2.80
CA MET A 93 15.60 16.50 3.75
C MET A 93 14.95 17.46 4.73
N GLY A 94 13.92 18.21 4.32
CA GLY A 94 13.14 19.07 5.22
C GLY A 94 12.45 18.26 6.31
N ILE A 95 11.75 17.18 5.95
CA ILE A 95 11.12 16.28 6.93
C ILE A 95 12.17 15.59 7.82
N SER A 96 13.31 15.17 7.25
CA SER A 96 14.42 14.61 8.02
C SER A 96 14.90 15.57 9.12
N ALA A 97 15.08 16.85 8.77
CA ALA A 97 15.49 17.88 9.74
C ALA A 97 14.45 18.07 10.86
N ILE A 98 13.17 18.07 10.52
CA ILE A 98 12.06 18.16 11.51
C ILE A 98 12.08 16.97 12.46
N VAL A 99 12.22 15.75 11.93
CA VAL A 99 12.26 14.51 12.71
C VAL A 99 13.45 14.53 13.69
N ASN A 100 14.65 14.86 13.19
CA ASN A 100 15.86 14.89 14.00
C ASN A 100 15.79 15.98 15.07
N ALA A 101 15.28 17.17 14.73
CA ALA A 101 15.08 18.24 15.70
C ALA A 101 14.06 17.87 16.80
N ALA A 102 13.10 17.01 16.50
CA ALA A 102 12.14 16.50 17.46
C ALA A 102 12.68 15.35 18.32
N GLY A 103 13.86 14.79 18.00
CA GLY A 103 14.59 13.80 18.79
C GLY A 103 14.44 12.35 18.30
N ALA A 104 13.89 12.10 17.11
CA ALA A 104 13.79 10.77 16.52
C ALA A 104 14.77 10.57 15.36
N ASN A 105 15.08 9.32 15.04
CA ASN A 105 15.86 8.98 13.85
C ASN A 105 14.98 9.02 12.59
N PHE A 106 15.52 9.54 11.49
CA PHE A 106 14.88 9.48 10.18
C PHE A 106 15.40 8.29 9.38
N VAL A 107 14.49 7.46 8.87
CA VAL A 107 14.83 6.19 8.21
C VAL A 107 14.23 6.13 6.82
N LEU A 108 15.07 5.83 5.81
CA LEU A 108 14.68 5.44 4.46
C LEU A 108 14.87 3.92 4.32
N MET A 109 13.77 3.17 4.27
CA MET A 109 13.86 1.72 4.12
C MET A 109 14.24 1.31 2.70
N GLY A 110 15.26 0.48 2.60
CA GLY A 110 15.60 -0.20 1.35
C GLY A 110 14.59 -1.30 0.99
N PRO A 111 14.60 -1.79 -0.26
CA PRO A 111 13.65 -2.82 -0.70
C PRO A 111 13.93 -4.21 -0.12
N LYS A 112 15.14 -4.49 0.39
CA LYS A 112 15.57 -5.82 0.84
C LYS A 112 14.61 -6.45 1.84
N ASP A 113 14.18 -5.66 2.83
CA ASP A 113 13.36 -6.15 3.94
C ASP A 113 11.85 -6.05 3.67
N THR A 114 11.47 -5.39 2.57
CA THR A 114 10.07 -5.16 2.20
C THR A 114 9.65 -5.84 0.90
N MET A 115 10.56 -6.57 0.24
CA MET A 115 10.21 -7.32 -0.97
C MET A 115 9.44 -8.59 -0.64
N VAL A 116 8.30 -8.76 -1.29
CA VAL A 116 7.49 -9.99 -1.22
C VAL A 116 7.89 -10.93 -2.36
N LYS A 117 8.17 -12.19 -2.03
CA LYS A 117 8.53 -13.21 -3.01
C LYS A 117 7.29 -13.91 -3.54
N SER A 118 7.20 -14.03 -4.86
CA SER A 118 6.19 -14.85 -5.55
C SER A 118 6.76 -16.21 -5.93
N LYS A 119 5.90 -17.24 -5.91
CA LYS A 119 6.22 -18.56 -6.48
C LYS A 119 6.03 -18.61 -8.00
N LYS A 120 5.38 -17.62 -8.58
CA LYS A 120 5.16 -17.49 -10.02
C LYS A 120 6.09 -16.44 -10.60
N PRO A 121 6.44 -16.52 -11.89
CA PRO A 121 7.19 -15.47 -12.56
C PRO A 121 6.48 -14.12 -12.43
N VAL A 122 7.25 -13.06 -12.18
CA VAL A 122 6.75 -11.69 -12.01
C VAL A 122 7.46 -10.77 -12.99
N ILE A 123 6.68 -9.96 -13.68
CA ILE A 123 7.17 -8.81 -14.45
C ILE A 123 6.73 -7.55 -13.72
N ALA A 124 7.69 -6.80 -13.22
CA ALA A 124 7.44 -5.53 -12.53
C ALA A 124 7.52 -4.37 -13.53
N VAL A 125 6.46 -3.57 -13.62
CA VAL A 125 6.43 -2.35 -14.43
C VAL A 125 6.49 -1.15 -13.50
N GLY A 126 7.67 -0.56 -13.41
CA GLY A 126 7.94 0.62 -12.59
C GLY A 126 8.03 1.90 -13.41
N ALA A 127 8.04 3.04 -12.74
CA ALA A 127 8.36 4.34 -13.33
C ALA A 127 8.95 5.27 -12.28
N THR A 128 9.65 6.30 -12.75
CA THR A 128 10.30 7.30 -11.89
C THR A 128 9.32 8.31 -11.29
N ARG A 129 8.12 8.43 -11.89
CA ARG A 129 7.05 9.33 -11.43
C ARG A 129 5.68 8.88 -11.92
N THR A 130 4.63 9.49 -11.39
CA THR A 130 3.26 9.35 -11.88
C THR A 130 3.12 9.90 -13.32
N GLY A 131 2.25 9.33 -14.12
CA GLY A 131 2.00 9.75 -15.50
C GLY A 131 3.00 9.25 -16.55
N CYS A 132 4.00 8.42 -16.21
CA CYS A 132 5.01 7.89 -17.14
C CYS A 132 4.52 6.69 -17.99
N GLY A 133 3.23 6.38 -18.03
CA GLY A 133 2.69 5.32 -18.87
C GLY A 133 2.79 3.89 -18.32
N LYS A 134 2.98 3.70 -17.00
CA LYS A 134 3.00 2.35 -16.38
C LYS A 134 1.82 1.48 -16.77
N SER A 135 0.61 2.02 -16.67
CA SER A 135 -0.63 1.28 -16.94
C SER A 135 -0.74 0.84 -18.39
N GLN A 136 -0.38 1.72 -19.33
CA GLN A 136 -0.37 1.40 -20.76
C GLN A 136 0.67 0.34 -21.08
N THR A 137 1.89 0.47 -20.55
CA THR A 137 2.97 -0.51 -20.71
C THR A 137 2.57 -1.87 -20.15
N SER A 138 2.00 -1.91 -18.94
CA SER A 138 1.52 -3.14 -18.32
C SER A 138 0.46 -3.83 -19.17
N ARG A 139 -0.52 -3.08 -19.66
CA ARG A 139 -1.57 -3.61 -20.53
C ARG A 139 -1.02 -4.16 -21.84
N ARG A 140 -0.01 -3.52 -22.42
CA ARG A 140 0.64 -4.01 -23.65
C ARG A 140 1.42 -5.29 -23.42
N ILE A 141 2.15 -5.40 -22.30
CA ILE A 141 2.86 -6.63 -21.93
C ILE A 141 1.85 -7.77 -21.73
N ILE A 142 0.76 -7.53 -20.99
CA ILE A 142 -0.30 -8.52 -20.79
C ILE A 142 -0.87 -9.02 -22.11
N GLU A 143 -1.14 -8.12 -23.05
CA GLU A 143 -1.66 -8.46 -24.37
C GLU A 143 -0.74 -9.45 -25.11
N TYR A 144 0.57 -9.21 -25.10
CA TYR A 144 1.55 -10.13 -25.69
C TYR A 144 1.54 -11.48 -25.00
N LEU A 145 1.58 -11.51 -23.67
CA LEU A 145 1.61 -12.74 -22.88
C LEU A 145 0.33 -13.58 -23.06
N VAL A 146 -0.82 -12.94 -23.07
CA VAL A 146 -2.11 -13.61 -23.36
C VAL A 146 -2.13 -14.12 -24.80
N GLY A 147 -1.64 -13.36 -25.77
CA GLY A 147 -1.49 -13.78 -27.16
C GLY A 147 -0.57 -15.01 -27.34
N MET A 148 0.38 -15.20 -26.44
CA MET A 148 1.23 -16.40 -26.36
C MET A 148 0.55 -17.59 -25.63
N GLY A 149 -0.72 -17.46 -25.25
CA GLY A 149 -1.46 -18.50 -24.55
C GLY A 149 -1.18 -18.59 -23.03
N LEU A 150 -0.48 -17.60 -22.46
CA LEU A 150 -0.16 -17.59 -21.03
C LEU A 150 -1.33 -17.04 -20.21
N LYS A 151 -1.55 -17.62 -19.02
CA LYS A 151 -2.49 -17.11 -18.04
C LYS A 151 -1.78 -16.01 -17.21
N VAL A 152 -2.26 -14.79 -17.33
CA VAL A 152 -1.66 -13.61 -16.72
C VAL A 152 -2.65 -12.97 -15.76
N VAL A 153 -2.16 -12.54 -14.62
CA VAL A 153 -2.91 -11.67 -13.70
C VAL A 153 -2.16 -10.34 -13.52
N ALA A 154 -2.88 -9.25 -13.42
CA ALA A 154 -2.32 -7.98 -12.98
C ALA A 154 -2.47 -7.85 -11.48
N VAL A 155 -1.48 -7.24 -10.82
CA VAL A 155 -1.53 -6.89 -9.40
C VAL A 155 -1.24 -5.41 -9.25
N ARG A 156 -2.11 -4.70 -8.53
CA ARG A 156 -1.98 -3.26 -8.30
C ARG A 156 -2.24 -2.91 -6.84
N HIS A 157 -1.67 -1.79 -6.43
CA HIS A 157 -2.11 -1.13 -5.20
C HIS A 157 -3.44 -0.43 -5.47
N PRO A 158 -4.46 -0.53 -4.59
CA PRO A 158 -5.71 0.19 -4.75
C PRO A 158 -5.51 1.68 -4.56
N MET A 159 -6.44 2.47 -5.06
CA MET A 159 -6.51 3.90 -4.72
C MET A 159 -7.03 4.03 -3.28
N PRO A 160 -6.37 4.80 -2.40
CA PRO A 160 -6.74 4.88 -0.99
C PRO A 160 -7.93 5.82 -0.74
N TYR A 161 -8.90 5.85 -1.64
CA TYR A 161 -10.09 6.72 -1.55
C TYR A 161 -11.25 6.10 -0.76
N ASP A 162 -11.34 4.76 -0.69
CA ASP A 162 -12.36 4.11 0.12
C ASP A 162 -12.07 4.37 1.61
N PRO A 163 -13.04 4.84 2.39
CA PRO A 163 -12.89 5.05 3.83
C PRO A 163 -12.69 3.74 4.60
N ASP A 164 -13.08 2.59 4.04
CA ASP A 164 -12.94 1.27 4.65
C ASP A 164 -11.80 0.46 4.01
N LEU A 165 -10.60 0.59 4.57
CA LEU A 165 -9.42 -0.15 4.13
C LEU A 165 -9.56 -1.69 4.24
N ASN A 166 -10.49 -2.21 5.04
CA ASN A 166 -10.73 -3.64 5.10
C ASN A 166 -11.25 -4.19 3.78
N LYS A 167 -12.07 -3.43 3.06
CA LYS A 167 -12.56 -3.80 1.73
C LYS A 167 -11.44 -3.84 0.70
N GLN A 168 -10.40 -3.04 0.90
CA GLN A 168 -9.24 -2.94 0.02
C GLN A 168 -8.10 -3.88 0.41
N THR A 169 -8.30 -4.80 1.34
CA THR A 169 -7.27 -5.80 1.72
C THR A 169 -6.84 -6.60 0.50
N ILE A 170 -7.79 -7.24 -0.17
CA ILE A 170 -7.64 -7.94 -1.43
C ILE A 170 -8.95 -7.78 -2.20
N GLN A 171 -8.87 -7.25 -3.41
CA GLN A 171 -9.99 -7.17 -4.34
C GLN A 171 -9.62 -7.95 -5.60
N ARG A 172 -10.55 -8.71 -6.13
CA ARG A 172 -10.40 -9.46 -7.38
C ARG A 172 -11.44 -9.00 -8.38
N PHE A 173 -11.00 -8.70 -9.58
CA PHE A 173 -11.85 -8.28 -10.68
C PHE A 173 -11.58 -9.19 -11.89
N ALA A 174 -12.57 -10.00 -12.25
CA ALA A 174 -12.53 -10.91 -13.39
C ALA A 174 -13.53 -10.50 -14.47
N GLU A 175 -14.58 -9.76 -14.07
CA GLU A 175 -15.65 -9.29 -14.95
C GLU A 175 -16.15 -7.91 -14.53
N VAL A 176 -16.86 -7.23 -15.42
CA VAL A 176 -17.36 -5.86 -15.18
C VAL A 176 -18.30 -5.78 -13.96
N ALA A 177 -19.03 -6.86 -13.69
CA ALA A 177 -19.90 -6.94 -12.53
C ALA A 177 -19.14 -6.82 -11.20
N ASP A 178 -17.89 -7.30 -11.14
CA ASP A 178 -17.04 -7.20 -9.96
C ASP A 178 -16.71 -5.73 -9.62
N LEU A 179 -16.49 -4.88 -10.63
CA LEU A 179 -16.20 -3.45 -10.45
C LEU A 179 -17.39 -2.74 -9.77
N LYS A 180 -18.59 -3.03 -10.23
CA LYS A 180 -19.84 -2.48 -9.65
C LYS A 180 -20.09 -3.00 -8.24
N LYS A 181 -19.93 -4.31 -8.04
CA LYS A 181 -20.14 -4.97 -6.74
C LYS A 181 -19.21 -4.42 -5.66
N GLN A 182 -18.01 -4.05 -6.02
CA GLN A 182 -16.99 -3.54 -5.09
C GLN A 182 -16.96 -2.00 -5.02
N ASN A 183 -17.94 -1.31 -5.64
CA ASN A 183 -18.08 0.15 -5.61
C ASN A 183 -16.80 0.89 -6.00
N CYS A 184 -16.14 0.44 -7.07
CA CYS A 184 -14.95 1.10 -7.58
C CYS A 184 -15.21 2.57 -7.92
N THR A 185 -14.27 3.44 -7.57
CA THR A 185 -14.30 4.84 -8.01
C THR A 185 -14.10 4.94 -9.53
N ILE A 186 -14.33 6.11 -10.10
CA ILE A 186 -14.12 6.33 -11.54
C ILE A 186 -12.65 6.07 -11.91
N GLU A 187 -11.73 6.54 -11.09
CA GLU A 187 -10.28 6.36 -11.31
C GLU A 187 -9.88 4.87 -11.21
N GLU A 188 -10.49 4.13 -10.28
CA GLU A 188 -10.28 2.69 -10.17
C GLU A 188 -10.87 1.96 -11.37
N MET A 189 -12.03 2.36 -11.86
CA MET A 189 -12.63 1.79 -13.06
C MET A 189 -11.77 2.04 -14.31
N GLU A 190 -11.24 3.25 -14.50
CA GLU A 190 -10.32 3.57 -15.60
C GLU A 190 -9.08 2.66 -15.62
N GLU A 191 -8.63 2.24 -14.43
CA GLU A 191 -7.46 1.38 -14.30
C GLU A 191 -7.79 -0.11 -14.43
N TYR A 192 -8.93 -0.57 -13.92
CA TYR A 192 -9.25 -2.00 -13.83
C TYR A 192 -10.10 -2.51 -14.99
N GLU A 193 -11.05 -1.73 -15.48
CA GLU A 193 -11.94 -2.15 -16.56
C GLU A 193 -11.20 -2.57 -17.84
N PRO A 194 -10.13 -1.89 -18.32
CA PRO A 194 -9.38 -2.35 -19.49
C PRO A 194 -8.79 -3.75 -19.35
N HIS A 195 -8.47 -4.19 -18.14
CA HIS A 195 -7.98 -5.56 -17.91
C HIS A 195 -9.08 -6.59 -18.15
N VAL A 196 -10.27 -6.37 -17.59
CA VAL A 196 -11.39 -7.31 -17.67
C VAL A 196 -12.03 -7.31 -19.06
N VAL A 197 -12.26 -6.12 -19.64
CA VAL A 197 -13.00 -5.98 -20.90
C VAL A 197 -12.08 -6.24 -22.10
N THR A 198 -10.97 -5.50 -22.18
CA THR A 198 -10.13 -5.49 -23.39
C THR A 198 -9.09 -6.60 -23.38
N LYS A 199 -8.42 -6.79 -22.25
CA LYS A 199 -7.30 -7.75 -22.15
C LYS A 199 -7.75 -9.14 -21.67
N ARG A 200 -8.97 -9.26 -21.16
CA ARG A 200 -9.58 -10.52 -20.66
C ARG A 200 -8.70 -11.23 -19.64
N ASN A 201 -8.05 -10.46 -18.77
CA ASN A 201 -7.26 -10.98 -17.69
C ASN A 201 -7.79 -10.51 -16.34
N VAL A 202 -7.56 -11.30 -15.32
CA VAL A 202 -7.91 -10.95 -13.93
C VAL A 202 -6.95 -9.90 -13.42
N ILE A 203 -7.49 -8.91 -12.69
CA ILE A 203 -6.70 -7.97 -11.94
C ILE A 203 -7.00 -8.10 -10.45
N TYR A 204 -5.97 -8.07 -9.65
CA TYR A 204 -6.03 -7.97 -8.20
C TYR A 204 -5.58 -6.58 -7.76
N ALA A 205 -6.35 -5.95 -6.92
CA ALA A 205 -5.95 -4.75 -6.19
C ALA A 205 -5.97 -5.05 -4.69
N GLY A 206 -5.01 -4.55 -3.93
CA GLY A 206 -5.01 -4.76 -2.50
C GLY A 206 -3.84 -4.09 -1.79
N VAL A 207 -4.08 -3.70 -0.54
CA VAL A 207 -3.03 -3.14 0.33
C VAL A 207 -2.11 -4.22 0.89
N ASP A 208 -2.53 -5.48 0.89
CA ASP A 208 -1.75 -6.63 1.37
C ASP A 208 -1.27 -7.52 0.20
N TYR A 209 -0.16 -7.13 -0.42
CA TYR A 209 0.44 -7.91 -1.52
C TYR A 209 0.86 -9.32 -1.12
N GLU A 210 1.27 -9.51 0.14
CA GLU A 210 1.66 -10.83 0.62
C GLU A 210 0.46 -11.77 0.65
N ALA A 211 -0.69 -11.28 1.10
CA ALA A 211 -1.93 -12.05 1.08
C ALA A 211 -2.39 -12.36 -0.36
N ILE A 212 -2.28 -11.40 -1.29
CA ILE A 212 -2.56 -11.63 -2.73
C ILE A 212 -1.66 -12.77 -3.26
N LEU A 213 -0.35 -12.70 -3.03
CA LEU A 213 0.60 -13.67 -3.58
C LEU A 213 0.52 -15.06 -2.91
N LYS A 214 0.13 -15.13 -1.64
CA LYS A 214 0.00 -16.40 -0.90
C LYS A 214 -1.28 -17.18 -1.20
N GLY A 215 -2.39 -16.52 -1.45
CA GLY A 215 -3.67 -17.21 -1.57
C GLY A 215 -4.73 -16.54 -2.43
N GLY A 216 -4.65 -15.23 -2.65
CA GLY A 216 -5.67 -14.46 -3.34
C GLY A 216 -5.72 -14.68 -4.85
N MET A 217 -4.66 -15.23 -5.46
CA MET A 217 -4.55 -15.32 -6.93
C MET A 217 -5.32 -16.45 -7.56
N THR A 218 -5.85 -17.38 -6.78
CA THR A 218 -6.58 -18.56 -7.30
C THR A 218 -8.04 -18.61 -6.88
N LYS A 219 -8.42 -17.82 -5.87
CA LYS A 219 -9.77 -17.81 -5.32
C LYS A 219 -10.24 -16.38 -5.09
N ASP A 220 -11.51 -16.14 -5.25
CA ASP A 220 -12.13 -14.89 -4.81
C ASP A 220 -11.96 -14.77 -3.28
N PRO A 221 -11.26 -13.74 -2.77
CA PRO A 221 -11.03 -13.62 -1.34
C PRO A 221 -12.30 -13.38 -0.52
N GLN A 222 -13.37 -12.90 -1.15
CA GLN A 222 -14.66 -12.66 -0.49
C GLN A 222 -15.57 -13.88 -0.50
N THR A 223 -15.50 -14.70 -1.52
CA THR A 223 -16.38 -15.87 -1.68
C THR A 223 -15.65 -17.20 -1.50
N GLY A 224 -14.32 -17.21 -1.49
CA GLY A 224 -13.50 -18.41 -1.37
C GLY A 224 -13.53 -19.33 -2.59
N LYS A 225 -14.16 -18.90 -3.71
CA LYS A 225 -14.31 -19.66 -4.95
C LYS A 225 -13.23 -19.33 -5.97
#